data_7f317bbc545a7ae6f015584b1daae14b
#
_entry.id   7f317bbc545a7ae6f015584b1daae14b
#
_cell.length_a   1.000
_cell.length_b   1.000
_cell.length_c   1.000
_cell.angle_alpha   90.00
_cell.angle_beta   90.00
_cell.angle_gamma   90.00
#
_symmetry.space_group_name_H-M   'P 1'
#
loop_
_entity.id
_entity.type
_entity.pdbx_description
1 polymer ?
#
loop_
_entity_poly.entity_id
_entity_poly.type
_entity_poly.pdbx_seq_one_letter_code
_entity_poly.pdbx_strand_id
1 'polypeptide(L)'
;MRPAHVFATIALALLPACSGVRAQDAKPGFRVPDDVAFRTADIMSEGTRMAAEIFAPKAPKSEKLPTIVMSHGWGGTAALLRPDGIAFARAGYLVVTFDYRGWGRSDSRLIPAGKAPEKKDGKLIAEVKEVREVVDPIDQTTDILNAIHWVVGEKLCDPERIGLWGSSYSGGHVVYVAARDPRVKAFVSQVGAMDSRWSIANPQMRAYTFGQATARAHGSLEYPKPGGKFGSLT
;
A
#
# COMPACT_ATOMS: atom_id res chain seq x y z
N MET A 1 -60.97 11.18 8.61
CA MET A 1 -59.79 11.56 7.75
C MET A 1 -58.65 10.64 8.14
N ARG A 2 -58.27 9.71 7.26
CA ARG A 2 -57.09 8.81 7.46
C ARG A 2 -55.92 9.39 6.68
N PRO A 3 -54.69 9.44 7.22
CA PRO A 3 -53.53 9.89 6.45
C PRO A 3 -53.07 8.79 5.50
N ALA A 4 -52.81 9.21 4.25
CA ALA A 4 -52.26 8.35 3.21
C ALA A 4 -50.76 8.13 3.45
N HIS A 5 -50.37 6.85 3.53
CA HIS A 5 -48.97 6.45 3.56
C HIS A 5 -48.42 6.45 2.13
N VAL A 6 -47.51 7.37 1.88
CA VAL A 6 -46.70 7.39 0.66
C VAL A 6 -45.53 6.41 0.82
N PHE A 7 -45.58 5.27 0.13
CA PHE A 7 -44.45 4.38 0.01
C PHE A 7 -43.49 4.92 -1.09
N ALA A 8 -42.32 5.41 -0.67
CA ALA A 8 -41.25 5.71 -1.59
C ALA A 8 -40.50 4.40 -1.92
N THR A 9 -40.67 3.93 -3.15
CA THR A 9 -39.91 2.79 -3.67
C THR A 9 -38.51 3.26 -4.04
N ILE A 10 -37.52 2.88 -3.25
CA ILE A 10 -36.11 3.10 -3.58
C ILE A 10 -35.70 2.01 -4.55
N ALA A 11 -35.56 2.36 -5.83
CA ALA A 11 -34.96 1.50 -6.83
C ALA A 11 -33.44 1.45 -6.59
N LEU A 12 -32.97 0.35 -6.02
CA LEU A 12 -31.53 0.06 -5.86
C LEU A 12 -30.97 -0.34 -7.23
N ALA A 13 -30.35 0.61 -7.93
CA ALA A 13 -29.63 0.33 -9.17
C ALA A 13 -28.36 -0.46 -8.81
N LEU A 14 -28.37 -1.76 -9.06
CA LEU A 14 -27.19 -2.62 -9.05
C LEU A 14 -26.27 -2.19 -10.21
N LEU A 15 -25.27 -1.37 -9.90
CA LEU A 15 -24.17 -1.17 -10.82
C LEU A 15 -23.34 -2.45 -10.88
N PRO A 16 -23.04 -3.00 -12.07
CA PRO A 16 -22.15 -4.14 -12.17
C PRO A 16 -20.76 -3.69 -11.72
N ALA A 17 -20.21 -4.37 -10.70
CA ALA A 17 -18.82 -4.24 -10.32
C ALA A 17 -17.96 -4.69 -11.50
N CYS A 18 -17.49 -3.75 -12.32
CA CYS A 18 -16.44 -4.00 -13.30
C CYS A 18 -15.13 -4.30 -12.56
N SER A 19 -14.98 -5.55 -12.15
CA SER A 19 -13.67 -6.10 -11.79
C SER A 19 -12.89 -6.29 -13.10
N GLY A 20 -12.37 -5.21 -13.63
CA GLY A 20 -11.41 -5.23 -14.73
C GLY A 20 -10.11 -5.84 -14.24
N VAL A 21 -9.95 -7.15 -14.35
CA VAL A 21 -8.65 -7.82 -14.23
C VAL A 21 -7.78 -7.32 -15.38
N ARG A 22 -6.97 -6.30 -15.14
CA ARG A 22 -5.91 -5.93 -16.07
C ARG A 22 -4.79 -6.96 -15.96
N ALA A 23 -4.77 -7.87 -16.93
CA ALA A 23 -3.60 -8.70 -17.23
C ALA A 23 -2.56 -7.84 -17.96
N GLN A 24 -1.89 -6.92 -17.24
CA GLN A 24 -0.81 -6.12 -17.85
C GLN A 24 0.34 -5.96 -16.86
N ASP A 25 1.54 -6.23 -17.39
CA ASP A 25 2.88 -5.89 -16.92
C ASP A 25 3.57 -6.81 -15.92
N ALA A 26 3.54 -8.13 -16.18
CA ALA A 26 4.70 -8.93 -15.81
C ALA A 26 5.88 -8.48 -16.68
N LYS A 27 7.00 -8.03 -16.07
CA LYS A 27 8.25 -7.84 -16.83
C LYS A 27 8.51 -9.08 -17.67
N PRO A 28 9.03 -8.93 -18.91
CA PRO A 28 9.43 -10.10 -19.71
C PRO A 28 10.33 -11.00 -18.85
N GLY A 29 9.90 -12.25 -18.59
CA GLY A 29 10.65 -13.22 -17.80
C GLY A 29 10.06 -13.64 -16.44
N PHE A 30 9.06 -12.92 -15.87
CA PHE A 30 8.39 -13.41 -14.66
C PHE A 30 7.37 -14.52 -15.01
N ARG A 31 7.66 -15.73 -14.55
CA ARG A 31 6.78 -16.87 -14.73
C ARG A 31 6.27 -17.35 -13.38
N VAL A 32 4.97 -17.41 -13.24
CA VAL A 32 4.32 -18.01 -12.07
C VAL A 32 4.31 -19.52 -12.24
N PRO A 33 4.70 -20.29 -11.21
CA PRO A 33 4.60 -21.76 -11.24
C PRO A 33 3.15 -22.24 -11.39
N ASP A 34 2.97 -23.41 -12.01
CA ASP A 34 1.63 -23.93 -12.32
C ASP A 34 0.80 -24.28 -11.07
N ASP A 35 1.43 -24.48 -9.93
CA ASP A 35 0.81 -24.78 -8.63
C ASP A 35 0.38 -23.55 -7.83
N VAL A 36 0.72 -22.33 -8.32
CA VAL A 36 0.40 -21.05 -7.69
C VAL A 36 -0.60 -20.28 -8.54
N ALA A 37 -1.68 -19.85 -7.92
CA ALA A 37 -2.60 -18.87 -8.49
C ALA A 37 -2.02 -17.46 -8.29
N PHE A 38 -2.02 -16.67 -9.35
CA PHE A 38 -1.52 -15.31 -9.36
C PHE A 38 -2.52 -14.35 -10.00
N ARG A 39 -2.69 -13.18 -9.41
CA ARG A 39 -3.42 -12.06 -10.02
C ARG A 39 -2.88 -10.74 -9.50
N THR A 40 -3.18 -9.68 -10.20
CA THR A 40 -2.98 -8.31 -9.74
C THR A 40 -4.27 -7.74 -9.15
N ALA A 41 -4.14 -6.73 -8.30
CA ALA A 41 -5.26 -5.98 -7.75
C ALA A 41 -4.85 -4.52 -7.51
N ASP A 42 -5.85 -3.68 -7.32
CA ASP A 42 -5.69 -2.31 -6.91
C ASP A 42 -6.16 -2.17 -5.46
N ILE A 43 -5.32 -1.59 -4.62
CA ILE A 43 -5.63 -1.25 -3.23
C ILE A 43 -5.70 0.27 -3.14
N MET A 44 -6.77 0.81 -2.60
CA MET A 44 -6.88 2.25 -2.39
C MET A 44 -6.30 2.64 -1.02
N SER A 45 -5.33 3.54 -1.03
CA SER A 45 -4.76 4.12 0.17
C SER A 45 -4.88 5.63 0.11
N GLU A 46 -5.67 6.22 1.00
CA GLU A 46 -5.92 7.67 1.06
C GLU A 46 -6.25 8.28 -0.33
N GLY A 47 -7.11 7.60 -1.09
CA GLY A 47 -7.54 8.04 -2.42
C GLY A 47 -6.51 7.79 -3.54
N THR A 48 -5.37 7.20 -3.24
CA THR A 48 -4.32 6.87 -4.21
C THR A 48 -4.28 5.36 -4.43
N ARG A 49 -4.18 4.92 -5.69
CA ARG A 49 -4.14 3.50 -6.05
C ARG A 49 -2.75 2.92 -5.80
N MET A 50 -2.70 1.83 -5.05
CA MET A 50 -1.52 0.97 -4.90
C MET A 50 -1.68 -0.26 -5.77
N ALA A 51 -0.65 -0.57 -6.58
CA ALA A 51 -0.60 -1.80 -7.36
C ALA A 51 -0.19 -2.97 -6.48
N ALA A 52 -1.01 -4.00 -6.43
CA ALA A 52 -0.79 -5.21 -5.63
C ALA A 52 -0.67 -6.45 -6.49
N GLU A 53 0.03 -7.45 -5.95
CA GLU A 53 0.17 -8.80 -6.49
C GLU A 53 -0.29 -9.80 -5.45
N ILE A 54 -1.16 -10.71 -5.85
CA ILE A 54 -1.78 -11.70 -4.98
C ILE A 54 -1.36 -13.09 -5.41
N PHE A 55 -0.85 -13.86 -4.46
CA PHE A 55 -0.44 -15.24 -4.64
C PHE A 55 -1.24 -16.13 -3.69
N ALA A 56 -1.66 -17.30 -4.18
CA ALA A 56 -2.33 -18.30 -3.37
C ALA A 56 -2.03 -19.70 -3.94
N PRO A 57 -2.20 -20.79 -3.17
CA PRO A 57 -2.19 -22.12 -3.76
C PRO A 57 -3.30 -22.24 -4.81
N LYS A 58 -3.02 -22.85 -5.95
CA LYS A 58 -4.02 -23.05 -7.01
C LYS A 58 -5.13 -24.02 -6.57
N ALA A 59 -4.80 -24.95 -5.69
CA ALA A 59 -5.73 -25.87 -5.04
C ALA A 59 -5.64 -25.69 -3.52
N PRO A 60 -6.34 -24.71 -2.94
CA PRO A 60 -6.31 -24.46 -1.50
C PRO A 60 -6.94 -25.63 -0.74
N LYS A 61 -6.33 -26.01 0.39
CA LYS A 61 -6.82 -27.10 1.26
C LYS A 61 -7.98 -26.69 2.16
N SER A 62 -8.30 -25.41 2.23
CA SER A 62 -9.40 -24.84 3.01
C SER A 62 -9.99 -23.61 2.32
N GLU A 63 -11.25 -23.29 2.63
CA GLU A 63 -11.93 -22.12 2.08
C GLU A 63 -11.30 -20.78 2.54
N LYS A 64 -10.67 -20.80 3.70
CA LYS A 64 -9.98 -19.65 4.29
C LYS A 64 -8.53 -19.99 4.57
N LEU A 65 -7.63 -19.12 4.16
CA LEU A 65 -6.19 -19.30 4.29
C LEU A 65 -5.61 -18.30 5.28
N PRO A 66 -4.61 -18.70 6.08
CA PRO A 66 -3.79 -17.74 6.78
C PRO A 66 -3.18 -16.80 5.75
N THR A 67 -3.13 -15.51 6.08
CA THR A 67 -2.84 -14.46 5.11
C THR A 67 -1.60 -13.68 5.51
N ILE A 68 -0.73 -13.39 4.55
CA ILE A 68 0.48 -12.60 4.77
C ILE A 68 0.42 -11.35 3.88
N VAL A 69 0.49 -10.18 4.49
CA VAL A 69 0.71 -8.90 3.81
C VAL A 69 2.21 -8.61 3.84
N MET A 70 2.83 -8.51 2.67
CA MET A 70 4.28 -8.33 2.53
C MET A 70 4.59 -6.95 1.96
N SER A 71 5.57 -6.28 2.54
CA SER A 71 6.00 -4.95 2.15
C SER A 71 7.53 -4.86 1.95
N HIS A 72 7.93 -4.14 0.91
CA HIS A 72 9.32 -4.00 0.52
C HIS A 72 10.06 -2.93 1.33
N GLY A 73 11.38 -3.05 1.43
CA GLY A 73 12.24 -2.06 2.07
C GLY A 73 12.48 -0.82 1.21
N TRP A 74 13.40 0.01 1.65
CA TRP A 74 13.79 1.24 0.97
C TRP A 74 14.22 0.98 -0.50
N GLY A 75 13.63 1.71 -1.43
CA GLY A 75 13.94 1.61 -2.84
C GLY A 75 13.51 0.31 -3.53
N GLY A 76 12.77 -0.55 -2.82
CA GLY A 76 12.24 -1.79 -3.36
C GLY A 76 10.93 -1.62 -4.11
N THR A 77 10.41 -2.74 -4.59
CA THR A 77 9.07 -2.87 -5.19
C THR A 77 8.48 -4.24 -4.85
N ALA A 78 7.18 -4.41 -5.02
CA ALA A 78 6.49 -5.70 -4.87
C ALA A 78 7.14 -6.81 -5.71
N ALA A 79 7.71 -6.47 -6.86
CA ALA A 79 8.37 -7.44 -7.73
C ALA A 79 9.57 -8.14 -7.08
N LEU A 80 10.26 -7.50 -6.13
CA LEU A 80 11.35 -8.11 -5.38
C LEU A 80 10.86 -9.19 -4.41
N LEU A 81 9.60 -9.13 -4.00
CA LEU A 81 9.00 -10.07 -3.03
C LEU A 81 8.35 -11.30 -3.69
N ARG A 82 8.34 -11.37 -5.03
CA ARG A 82 7.69 -12.46 -5.77
C ARG A 82 8.21 -13.85 -5.41
N PRO A 83 9.54 -14.08 -5.25
CA PRO A 83 10.03 -15.40 -4.85
C PRO A 83 9.47 -15.85 -3.50
N ASP A 84 9.46 -14.96 -2.52
CA ASP A 84 8.94 -15.22 -1.18
C ASP A 84 7.42 -15.40 -1.22
N GLY A 85 6.71 -14.54 -1.98
CA GLY A 85 5.27 -14.67 -2.20
C GLY A 85 4.86 -16.01 -2.77
N ILE A 86 5.61 -16.53 -3.75
CA ILE A 86 5.41 -17.86 -4.32
C ILE A 86 5.70 -18.95 -3.28
N ALA A 87 6.79 -18.83 -2.51
CA ALA A 87 7.14 -19.79 -1.50
C ALA A 87 6.06 -19.90 -0.40
N PHE A 88 5.57 -18.78 0.09
CA PHE A 88 4.47 -18.76 1.07
C PHE A 88 3.15 -19.27 0.49
N ALA A 89 2.82 -18.94 -0.77
CA ALA A 89 1.64 -19.49 -1.41
C ALA A 89 1.69 -21.03 -1.50
N ARG A 90 2.84 -21.61 -1.86
CA ARG A 90 3.07 -23.05 -1.84
C ARG A 90 2.95 -23.68 -0.45
N ALA A 91 3.30 -22.89 0.59
CA ALA A 91 3.13 -23.30 1.98
C ALA A 91 1.67 -23.18 2.47
N GLY A 92 0.75 -22.72 1.64
CA GLY A 92 -0.69 -22.68 1.94
C GLY A 92 -1.22 -21.34 2.40
N TYR A 93 -0.47 -20.24 2.21
CA TYR A 93 -0.90 -18.89 2.58
C TYR A 93 -1.55 -18.15 1.39
N LEU A 94 -2.49 -17.29 1.70
CA LEU A 94 -2.83 -16.16 0.83
C LEU A 94 -1.76 -15.08 1.06
N VAL A 95 -1.13 -14.62 -0.01
CA VAL A 95 -0.06 -13.61 0.08
C VAL A 95 -0.43 -12.40 -0.75
N VAL A 96 -0.29 -11.23 -0.16
CA VAL A 96 -0.49 -9.94 -0.81
C VAL A 96 0.82 -9.16 -0.72
N THR A 97 1.40 -8.82 -1.86
CA THR A 97 2.49 -7.86 -1.97
C THR A 97 1.98 -6.61 -2.67
N PHE A 98 2.56 -5.45 -2.41
CA PHE A 98 2.14 -4.21 -3.05
C PHE A 98 3.30 -3.24 -3.17
N ASP A 99 3.20 -2.33 -4.12
CA ASP A 99 4.06 -1.16 -4.20
C ASP A 99 3.44 -0.04 -3.34
N TYR A 100 4.22 0.59 -2.47
CA TYR A 100 3.76 1.78 -1.73
C TYR A 100 3.33 2.90 -2.69
N ARG A 101 2.49 3.82 -2.23
CA ARG A 101 2.14 5.03 -2.99
C ARG A 101 3.39 5.76 -3.47
N GLY A 102 3.43 6.09 -4.76
CA GLY A 102 4.58 6.71 -5.40
C GLY A 102 5.74 5.78 -5.72
N TRP A 103 5.62 4.48 -5.48
CA TRP A 103 6.65 3.48 -5.80
C TRP A 103 6.17 2.50 -6.87
N GLY A 104 7.12 1.94 -7.62
CA GLY A 104 6.85 0.90 -8.59
C GLY A 104 5.72 1.23 -9.55
N ARG A 105 4.66 0.40 -9.54
CA ARG A 105 3.46 0.54 -10.38
C ARG A 105 2.29 1.25 -9.69
N SER A 106 2.47 1.67 -8.44
CA SER A 106 1.48 2.45 -7.71
C SER A 106 1.41 3.89 -8.21
N ASP A 107 0.23 4.48 -8.10
CA ASP A 107 0.04 5.88 -8.38
C ASP A 107 0.70 6.74 -7.29
N SER A 108 0.88 8.00 -7.57
CA SER A 108 1.55 8.94 -6.69
C SER A 108 0.56 9.80 -5.94
N ARG A 109 0.95 10.24 -4.76
CA ARG A 109 0.31 11.39 -4.14
C ARG A 109 0.52 12.61 -5.03
N LEU A 110 -0.55 13.37 -5.28
CA LEU A 110 -0.54 14.58 -6.08
C LEU A 110 -0.55 15.79 -5.15
N ILE A 111 0.34 16.74 -5.41
CA ILE A 111 0.35 18.03 -4.72
C ILE A 111 0.03 19.16 -5.69
N PRO A 112 -0.84 20.12 -5.30
CA PRO A 112 -1.13 21.25 -6.16
C PRO A 112 0.13 22.05 -6.50
N ALA A 113 0.27 22.42 -7.78
CA ALA A 113 1.30 23.33 -8.26
C ALA A 113 0.70 24.74 -8.47
N GLY A 114 1.41 25.78 -8.04
CA GLY A 114 0.96 27.15 -8.24
C GLY A 114 -0.16 27.60 -7.29
N LYS A 115 -1.00 28.52 -7.76
CA LYS A 115 -2.11 29.06 -6.96
C LYS A 115 -3.21 28.04 -6.77
N ALA A 116 -3.84 28.02 -5.59
CA ALA A 116 -5.02 27.23 -5.34
C ALA A 116 -6.12 27.58 -6.37
N PRO A 117 -6.68 26.60 -7.10
CA PRO A 117 -7.72 26.87 -8.08
C PRO A 117 -9.03 27.24 -7.40
N GLU A 118 -9.89 27.92 -8.16
CA GLU A 118 -11.27 28.16 -7.72
C GLU A 118 -12.02 26.83 -7.59
N LYS A 119 -12.79 26.71 -6.51
CA LYS A 119 -13.65 25.56 -6.26
C LYS A 119 -15.04 25.84 -6.82
N LYS A 120 -15.57 24.92 -7.63
CA LYS A 120 -16.94 24.96 -8.13
C LYS A 120 -17.62 23.63 -7.84
N ASP A 121 -18.71 23.63 -7.10
CA ASP A 121 -19.52 22.45 -6.77
C ASP A 121 -18.70 21.30 -6.17
N GLY A 122 -17.76 21.63 -5.29
CA GLY A 122 -16.87 20.66 -4.64
C GLY A 122 -15.78 20.08 -5.57
N LYS A 123 -15.70 20.53 -6.82
CA LYS A 123 -14.70 20.12 -7.81
C LYS A 123 -13.72 21.26 -8.07
N LEU A 124 -12.52 20.89 -8.45
CA LEU A 124 -11.49 21.82 -8.90
C LEU A 124 -10.67 21.21 -10.03
N ILE A 125 -10.10 22.06 -10.87
CA ILE A 125 -9.09 21.69 -11.86
C ILE A 125 -7.81 22.38 -11.43
N ALA A 126 -6.73 21.62 -11.21
CA ALA A 126 -5.46 22.14 -10.77
C ALA A 126 -4.31 21.52 -11.55
N GLU A 127 -3.28 22.31 -11.77
CA GLU A 127 -1.96 21.75 -12.09
C GLU A 127 -1.42 21.03 -10.84
N VAL A 128 -0.88 19.83 -11.02
CA VAL A 128 -0.39 19.00 -9.92
C VAL A 128 0.99 18.45 -10.24
N LYS A 129 1.78 18.21 -9.19
CA LYS A 129 3.04 17.48 -9.24
C LYS A 129 2.89 16.12 -8.58
N GLU A 130 3.51 15.10 -9.15
CA GLU A 130 3.61 13.78 -8.55
C GLU A 130 4.70 13.74 -7.50
N VAL A 131 4.41 13.08 -6.37
CA VAL A 131 5.40 12.75 -5.33
C VAL A 131 5.79 11.29 -5.51
N ARG A 132 6.95 11.04 -6.09
CA ARG A 132 7.45 9.68 -6.34
C ARG A 132 8.78 9.41 -5.64
N GLU A 133 8.96 8.11 -5.31
CA GLU A 133 10.21 7.57 -4.78
C GLU A 133 10.71 8.29 -3.52
N VAL A 134 9.74 8.72 -2.71
CA VAL A 134 10.00 9.36 -1.41
C VAL A 134 9.73 8.36 -0.31
N VAL A 135 10.68 8.19 0.60
CA VAL A 135 10.49 7.41 1.81
C VAL A 135 9.80 8.29 2.84
N ASP A 136 8.55 7.95 3.14
CA ASP A 136 7.75 8.58 4.18
C ASP A 136 7.14 7.48 5.06
N PRO A 137 7.67 7.25 6.28
CA PRO A 137 7.20 6.17 7.15
C PRO A 137 5.72 6.29 7.52
N ILE A 138 5.21 7.51 7.64
CA ILE A 138 3.79 7.75 7.96
C ILE A 138 2.92 7.26 6.80
N ASP A 139 3.24 7.68 5.58
CA ASP A 139 2.53 7.22 4.38
C ASP A 139 2.66 5.69 4.21
N GLN A 140 3.88 5.15 4.36
CA GLN A 140 4.14 3.72 4.14
C GLN A 140 3.49 2.83 5.20
N THR A 141 3.43 3.24 6.46
CA THR A 141 2.69 2.50 7.49
C THR A 141 1.18 2.58 7.29
N THR A 142 0.66 3.72 6.81
CA THR A 142 -0.73 3.87 6.39
C THR A 142 -1.07 2.95 5.21
N ASP A 143 -0.16 2.80 4.27
CA ASP A 143 -0.32 1.89 3.12
C ASP A 143 -0.42 0.43 3.56
N ILE A 144 0.39 0.00 4.54
CA ILE A 144 0.27 -1.34 5.13
C ILE A 144 -1.08 -1.53 5.82
N LEU A 145 -1.56 -0.54 6.59
CA LEU A 145 -2.88 -0.59 7.24
C LEU A 145 -4.00 -0.71 6.20
N ASN A 146 -3.95 0.05 5.10
CA ASN A 146 -4.93 -0.05 4.03
C ASN A 146 -4.85 -1.38 3.28
N ALA A 147 -3.66 -1.98 3.15
CA ALA A 147 -3.51 -3.32 2.60
C ALA A 147 -4.14 -4.39 3.53
N ILE A 148 -4.04 -4.23 4.87
CA ILE A 148 -4.75 -5.09 5.83
C ILE A 148 -6.28 -4.91 5.69
N HIS A 149 -6.78 -3.68 5.57
CA HIS A 149 -8.20 -3.43 5.35
C HIS A 149 -8.70 -4.10 4.09
N TRP A 150 -7.94 -3.97 3.00
CA TRP A 150 -8.29 -4.56 1.72
C TRP A 150 -8.32 -6.09 1.77
N VAL A 151 -7.29 -6.72 2.37
CA VAL A 151 -7.18 -8.18 2.37
C VAL A 151 -8.27 -8.86 3.20
N VAL A 152 -8.78 -8.21 4.25
CA VAL A 152 -9.92 -8.72 5.03
C VAL A 152 -11.17 -8.91 4.16
N GLY A 153 -11.32 -8.12 3.09
CA GLY A 153 -12.40 -8.27 2.09
C GLY A 153 -12.20 -9.42 1.10
N GLU A 154 -11.04 -10.07 1.09
CA GLU A 154 -10.73 -11.15 0.15
C GLU A 154 -11.39 -12.47 0.56
N LYS A 155 -11.99 -13.16 -0.42
CA LYS A 155 -12.72 -14.43 -0.15
C LYS A 155 -11.86 -15.50 0.52
N LEU A 156 -10.58 -15.59 0.14
CA LEU A 156 -9.65 -16.59 0.68
C LEU A 156 -9.03 -16.16 2.02
N CYS A 157 -9.14 -14.90 2.42
CA CYS A 157 -8.54 -14.42 3.67
C CYS A 157 -9.22 -15.01 4.89
N ASP A 158 -8.41 -15.50 5.83
CA ASP A 158 -8.84 -15.74 7.20
C ASP A 158 -8.51 -14.50 8.04
N PRO A 159 -9.49 -13.70 8.44
CA PRO A 159 -9.26 -12.46 9.18
C PRO A 159 -8.68 -12.68 10.58
N GLU A 160 -8.82 -13.91 11.14
CA GLU A 160 -8.24 -14.26 12.43
C GLU A 160 -6.79 -14.75 12.33
N ARG A 161 -6.24 -14.88 11.12
CA ARG A 161 -4.88 -15.35 10.88
C ARG A 161 -4.13 -14.47 9.89
N ILE A 162 -4.03 -13.16 10.20
CA ILE A 162 -3.29 -12.19 9.39
C ILE A 162 -1.90 -12.01 9.97
N GLY A 163 -0.88 -12.17 9.14
CA GLY A 163 0.52 -11.86 9.45
C GLY A 163 1.07 -10.77 8.54
N LEU A 164 2.10 -10.09 9.03
CA LEU A 164 2.88 -9.12 8.27
C LEU A 164 4.29 -9.65 8.01
N TRP A 165 4.84 -9.31 6.87
CA TRP A 165 6.23 -9.55 6.54
C TRP A 165 6.86 -8.28 5.96
N GLY A 166 7.96 -7.83 6.54
CA GLY A 166 8.68 -6.66 6.05
C GLY A 166 10.18 -6.85 6.10
N SER A 167 10.87 -6.37 5.08
CA SER A 167 12.33 -6.44 5.00
C SER A 167 12.96 -5.06 5.10
N SER A 168 14.14 -4.98 5.74
CA SER A 168 14.94 -3.76 5.86
C SER A 168 14.12 -2.62 6.48
N TYR A 169 13.95 -1.51 5.80
CA TYR A 169 13.18 -0.37 6.30
C TYR A 169 11.73 -0.74 6.65
N SER A 170 11.09 -1.56 5.80
CA SER A 170 9.75 -2.08 6.07
C SER A 170 9.69 -3.07 7.25
N GLY A 171 10.82 -3.65 7.65
CA GLY A 171 10.89 -4.44 8.89
C GLY A 171 10.55 -3.60 10.13
N GLY A 172 10.91 -2.32 10.16
CA GLY A 172 10.47 -1.37 11.18
C GLY A 172 8.98 -1.04 11.07
N HIS A 173 8.49 -0.85 9.84
CA HIS A 173 7.07 -0.53 9.59
C HIS A 173 6.13 -1.65 10.09
N VAL A 174 6.44 -2.92 9.80
CA VAL A 174 5.57 -4.03 10.23
C VAL A 174 5.51 -4.16 11.76
N VAL A 175 6.59 -3.85 12.47
CA VAL A 175 6.57 -3.78 13.94
C VAL A 175 5.66 -2.66 14.43
N TYR A 176 5.78 -1.48 13.83
CA TYR A 176 4.95 -0.32 14.17
C TYR A 176 3.46 -0.62 13.95
N VAL A 177 3.12 -1.22 12.81
CA VAL A 177 1.73 -1.56 12.46
C VAL A 177 1.21 -2.69 13.36
N ALA A 178 1.99 -3.76 13.57
CA ALA A 178 1.59 -4.89 14.42
C ALA A 178 1.31 -4.47 15.86
N ALA A 179 2.04 -3.47 16.38
CA ALA A 179 1.79 -2.93 17.72
C ALA A 179 0.48 -2.13 17.83
N ARG A 180 -0.17 -1.79 16.73
CA ARG A 180 -1.35 -0.90 16.68
C ARG A 180 -2.60 -1.56 16.09
N ASP A 181 -2.44 -2.58 15.27
CA ASP A 181 -3.56 -3.26 14.62
C ASP A 181 -3.77 -4.65 15.23
N PRO A 182 -4.83 -4.87 16.03
CA PRO A 182 -5.08 -6.14 16.71
C PRO A 182 -5.42 -7.29 15.76
N ARG A 183 -5.70 -7.01 14.49
CA ARG A 183 -5.90 -8.05 13.46
C ARG A 183 -4.61 -8.78 13.12
N VAL A 184 -3.45 -8.13 13.33
CA VAL A 184 -2.14 -8.75 13.09
C VAL A 184 -1.83 -9.73 14.22
N LYS A 185 -1.73 -11.02 13.87
CA LYS A 185 -1.45 -12.10 14.84
C LYS A 185 0.03 -12.51 14.89
N ALA A 186 0.76 -12.19 13.83
CA ALA A 186 2.20 -12.46 13.75
C ALA A 186 2.87 -11.48 12.81
N PHE A 187 4.15 -11.26 12.99
CA PHE A 187 4.95 -10.49 12.02
C PHE A 187 6.36 -11.04 11.89
N VAL A 188 6.95 -10.82 10.73
CA VAL A 188 8.36 -11.08 10.46
C VAL A 188 9.01 -9.76 10.09
N SER A 189 10.02 -9.36 10.85
CA SER A 189 10.89 -8.22 10.56
C SER A 189 12.24 -8.75 10.10
N GLN A 190 12.41 -8.90 8.79
CA GLN A 190 13.65 -9.38 8.21
C GLN A 190 14.65 -8.23 8.13
N VAL A 191 15.79 -8.35 8.84
CA VAL A 191 16.85 -7.31 8.94
C VAL A 191 16.29 -5.90 9.17
N GLY A 192 15.28 -5.79 10.04
CA GLY A 192 14.46 -4.60 10.20
C GLY A 192 15.21 -3.38 10.73
N ALA A 193 14.94 -2.21 10.13
CA ALA A 193 15.38 -0.92 10.68
C ALA A 193 14.50 -0.55 11.88
N MET A 194 14.93 -0.98 13.07
CA MET A 194 14.16 -0.89 14.32
C MET A 194 14.42 0.38 15.10
N ASP A 195 15.55 1.03 14.86
CA ASP A 195 15.99 2.15 15.67
C ASP A 195 16.57 3.25 14.80
N SER A 196 15.91 4.40 14.79
CA SER A 196 16.35 5.59 14.06
C SER A 196 17.18 6.56 14.95
N ARG A 197 17.40 6.24 16.22
CA ARG A 197 18.15 7.14 17.13
C ARG A 197 19.56 7.42 16.65
N TRP A 198 20.19 6.47 15.96
CA TRP A 198 21.52 6.65 15.36
C TRP A 198 21.54 7.81 14.35
N SER A 199 20.49 7.98 13.54
CA SER A 199 20.41 9.07 12.59
C SER A 199 20.13 10.43 13.26
N ILE A 200 19.29 10.42 14.32
CA ILE A 200 19.02 11.63 15.12
C ILE A 200 20.23 12.04 15.96
N ALA A 201 21.02 11.07 16.42
CA ALA A 201 22.27 11.33 17.15
C ALA A 201 23.34 12.02 16.30
N ASN A 202 23.34 11.80 14.98
CA ASN A 202 24.22 12.49 14.05
C ASN A 202 23.68 13.92 13.79
N PRO A 203 24.44 15.00 14.16
CA PRO A 203 23.93 16.37 14.03
C PRO A 203 23.59 16.78 12.59
N GLN A 204 24.33 16.27 11.59
CA GLN A 204 24.08 16.59 10.18
C GLN A 204 22.81 15.90 9.69
N MET A 205 22.62 14.61 9.99
CA MET A 205 21.40 13.88 9.64
C MET A 205 20.18 14.46 10.33
N ARG A 206 20.31 14.82 11.61
CA ARG A 206 19.23 15.48 12.36
C ARG A 206 18.83 16.81 11.71
N ALA A 207 19.81 17.67 11.40
CA ALA A 207 19.54 18.97 10.75
C ALA A 207 18.88 18.78 9.38
N TYR A 208 19.34 17.80 8.59
CA TYR A 208 18.74 17.48 7.31
C TYR A 208 17.28 17.01 7.48
N THR A 209 17.02 16.01 8.32
CA THR A 209 15.69 15.46 8.55
C THR A 209 14.69 16.51 9.03
N PHE A 210 15.08 17.29 10.04
CA PHE A 210 14.21 18.37 10.56
C PHE A 210 14.03 19.51 9.56
N GLY A 211 15.06 19.83 8.77
CA GLY A 211 14.99 20.79 7.69
C GLY A 211 13.98 20.37 6.61
N GLN A 212 14.01 19.10 6.20
CA GLN A 212 13.02 18.56 5.25
C GLN A 212 11.59 18.60 5.82
N ALA A 213 11.40 18.21 7.07
CA ALA A 213 10.10 18.27 7.73
C ALA A 213 9.57 19.70 7.81
N THR A 214 10.44 20.65 8.15
CA THR A 214 10.11 22.09 8.19
C THR A 214 9.74 22.62 6.81
N ALA A 215 10.55 22.32 5.79
CA ALA A 215 10.28 22.73 4.41
C ALA A 215 8.94 22.17 3.90
N ARG A 216 8.62 20.92 4.25
CA ARG A 216 7.32 20.31 3.93
C ARG A 216 6.17 21.07 4.61
N ALA A 217 6.30 21.39 5.88
CA ALA A 217 5.27 22.13 6.63
C ALA A 217 5.04 23.54 6.08
N HIS A 218 6.08 24.18 5.56
CA HIS A 218 6.00 25.49 4.90
C HIS A 218 5.63 25.42 3.41
N GLY A 219 5.43 24.21 2.83
CA GLY A 219 5.13 24.06 1.41
C GLY A 219 6.29 24.42 0.48
N SER A 220 7.50 24.54 1.01
CA SER A 220 8.73 24.88 0.26
C SER A 220 9.62 23.67 -0.05
N LEU A 221 9.19 22.47 0.30
CA LEU A 221 9.95 21.27 0.02
C LEU A 221 9.96 20.98 -1.48
N GLU A 222 11.16 20.88 -2.04
CA GLU A 222 11.34 20.36 -3.39
C GLU A 222 11.44 18.84 -3.35
N TYR A 223 10.45 18.18 -3.95
CA TYR A 223 10.45 16.73 -4.08
C TYR A 223 11.42 16.28 -5.18
N PRO A 224 12.10 15.13 -5.02
CA PRO A 224 12.97 14.62 -6.05
C PRO A 224 12.20 14.37 -7.35
N LYS A 225 12.86 14.58 -8.48
CA LYS A 225 12.30 14.24 -9.78
C LYS A 225 12.15 12.72 -9.88
N PRO A 226 11.11 12.22 -10.59
CA PRO A 226 10.97 10.79 -10.86
C PRO A 226 12.25 10.21 -11.46
N GLY A 227 12.71 9.05 -10.96
CA GLY A 227 13.98 8.44 -11.38
C GLY A 227 15.23 9.08 -10.76
N GLY A 228 15.07 10.05 -9.86
CA GLY A 228 16.16 10.61 -9.07
C GLY A 228 16.66 9.66 -7.97
N LYS A 229 17.76 10.04 -7.30
CA LYS A 229 18.22 9.29 -6.13
C LYS A 229 17.20 9.42 -4.99
N PHE A 230 17.00 8.32 -4.25
CA PHE A 230 16.06 8.20 -3.15
C PHE A 230 16.10 9.39 -2.18
N GLY A 231 14.94 10.04 -2.02
CA GLY A 231 14.73 11.02 -0.96
C GLY A 231 14.12 10.35 0.28
N SER A 232 14.52 10.80 1.46
CA SER A 232 13.86 10.46 2.70
C SER A 232 13.28 11.72 3.31
N LEU A 233 12.02 11.67 3.74
CA LEU A 233 11.33 12.77 4.42
C LEU A 233 11.24 12.56 5.93
N THR A 234 12.05 11.68 6.47
CA THR A 234 12.07 11.38 7.91
C THR A 234 13.27 11.91 8.60
#